data_060c339fd1fd797847513db7c25f512c
#
_entry.id   060c339fd1fd797847513db7c25f512c
#
_cell.length_a   1.000
_cell.length_b   1.000
_cell.length_c   1.000
_cell.angle_alpha   90.00
_cell.angle_beta   90.00
_cell.angle_gamma   90.00
#
_symmetry.space_group_name_H-M   'P 1'
#
loop_
_entity.id
_entity.type
_entity.pdbx_description
1 polymer ?
#
loop_
_entity_poly.entity_id
_entity_poly.type
_entity_poly.pdbx_seq_one_letter_code
_entity_poly.pdbx_strand_id
1 'polypeptide(L)'
;MTAQRPVRLGVVGAGLMGRELAAVCGRWSQLVDHPAAPQVVAVADPSPAARDWFQRVATVETFADDWAPLLDDPSIDALYLAVPHHLHEDLYIAGAEAGKDFLAEKPFGIDAASAQRIAAAIAASDSFVRVSSEFPFYPGALRAYAYAASGALGDILEVRSQFAHSSDIDRTKPINWKRRVETCGEIGVMGDLGLHVAHVPLRLGYEPSSVYALLDNVVTTRPGPDGADVDCDTWDNALLACRAPQPDGSRDFSMLWETRRIAPGQMNSWSFEAWGMDGGVRFSTRTPTTLQRFTRRDGEQVWEEVQPGNVSAWPVISGGIFEFGFSDALLQMWASYLADREGALGDRFGTATVAEAVTAHRVFDAALRSNVSGSAERP
;
A
#
# COMPACT_ATOMS: atom_id res chain seq x y z
N MET A 1 -28.69 8.07 -15.33
CA MET A 1 -27.26 7.69 -15.34
C MET A 1 -26.52 8.82 -16.02
N THR A 2 -25.65 9.52 -15.33
CA THR A 2 -24.69 10.46 -15.93
C THR A 2 -23.72 9.65 -16.78
N ALA A 3 -23.41 10.09 -18.00
CA ALA A 3 -22.41 9.45 -18.84
C ALA A 3 -21.06 9.44 -18.12
N GLN A 4 -20.46 8.26 -17.94
CA GLN A 4 -19.14 8.14 -17.34
C GLN A 4 -18.10 8.78 -18.27
N ARG A 5 -17.18 9.58 -17.70
CA ARG A 5 -16.06 10.14 -18.46
C ARG A 5 -15.03 9.03 -18.71
N PRO A 6 -14.65 8.76 -19.96
CA PRO A 6 -13.52 7.88 -20.25
C PRO A 6 -12.23 8.45 -19.64
N VAL A 7 -11.42 7.61 -18.98
CA VAL A 7 -10.09 7.95 -18.47
C VAL A 7 -9.09 6.99 -19.11
N ARG A 8 -8.19 7.52 -19.93
CA ARG A 8 -7.17 6.76 -20.65
C ARG A 8 -5.95 6.54 -19.76
N LEU A 9 -5.69 5.29 -19.40
CA LEU A 9 -4.61 4.93 -18.48
C LEU A 9 -3.41 4.34 -19.23
N GLY A 10 -2.21 4.83 -18.90
CA GLY A 10 -0.95 4.18 -19.22
C GLY A 10 -0.45 3.35 -18.04
N VAL A 11 0.10 2.17 -18.32
CA VAL A 11 0.72 1.28 -17.31
C VAL A 11 2.23 1.22 -17.55
N VAL A 12 3.02 1.63 -16.58
CA VAL A 12 4.47 1.44 -16.58
C VAL A 12 4.80 0.32 -15.58
N GLY A 13 5.28 -0.80 -16.12
CA GLY A 13 5.46 -2.05 -15.39
C GLY A 13 4.34 -3.07 -15.66
N ALA A 14 4.58 -3.97 -16.61
CA ALA A 14 3.65 -5.03 -17.05
C ALA A 14 3.69 -6.29 -16.14
N GLY A 15 4.20 -6.15 -14.92
CA GLY A 15 4.25 -7.19 -13.91
C GLY A 15 2.87 -7.52 -13.32
N LEU A 16 2.86 -8.16 -12.14
CA LEU A 16 1.63 -8.59 -11.47
C LEU A 16 0.68 -7.40 -11.21
N MET A 17 1.19 -6.31 -10.66
CA MET A 17 0.34 -5.15 -10.28
C MET A 17 -0.25 -4.44 -11.51
N GLY A 18 0.53 -4.28 -12.60
CA GLY A 18 -0.01 -3.75 -13.85
C GLY A 18 -1.13 -4.62 -14.44
N ARG A 19 -1.01 -5.95 -14.34
CA ARG A 19 -2.05 -6.91 -14.77
C ARG A 19 -3.30 -6.85 -13.88
N GLU A 20 -3.11 -6.66 -12.57
CA GLU A 20 -4.24 -6.46 -11.62
C GLU A 20 -5.03 -5.19 -11.97
N LEU A 21 -4.35 -4.08 -12.32
CA LEU A 21 -5.06 -2.89 -12.79
C LEU A 21 -5.91 -3.19 -14.05
N ALA A 22 -5.34 -3.89 -15.03
CA ALA A 22 -6.11 -4.24 -16.24
C ALA A 22 -7.34 -5.10 -15.90
N ALA A 23 -7.21 -6.04 -14.95
CA ALA A 23 -8.33 -6.84 -14.45
C ALA A 23 -9.36 -5.97 -13.70
N VAL A 24 -8.92 -5.00 -12.91
CA VAL A 24 -9.79 -4.02 -12.24
C VAL A 24 -10.59 -3.21 -13.27
N CYS A 25 -9.94 -2.70 -14.32
CA CYS A 25 -10.62 -1.96 -15.40
C CYS A 25 -11.69 -2.82 -16.08
N GLY A 26 -11.43 -4.11 -16.32
CA GLY A 26 -12.40 -5.06 -16.87
C GLY A 26 -13.62 -5.31 -15.97
N ARG A 27 -13.51 -5.01 -14.65
CA ARG A 27 -14.57 -5.16 -13.65
C ARG A 27 -15.28 -3.84 -13.32
N TRP A 28 -14.89 -2.74 -13.92
CA TRP A 28 -15.37 -1.40 -13.58
C TRP A 28 -16.90 -1.24 -13.68
N SER A 29 -17.53 -1.99 -14.57
CA SER A 29 -18.98 -2.02 -14.70
C SER A 29 -19.74 -2.49 -13.45
N GLN A 30 -19.07 -3.06 -12.46
CA GLN A 30 -19.66 -3.41 -11.17
C GLN A 30 -19.90 -2.18 -10.27
N LEU A 31 -19.26 -1.05 -10.55
CA LEU A 31 -19.44 0.18 -9.79
C LEU A 31 -20.69 0.91 -10.23
N VAL A 32 -21.55 1.27 -9.27
CA VAL A 32 -22.77 2.04 -9.51
C VAL A 32 -22.45 3.53 -9.47
N ASP A 33 -22.86 4.26 -10.51
CA ASP A 33 -22.78 5.73 -10.61
C ASP A 33 -21.37 6.32 -10.42
N HIS A 34 -20.29 5.57 -10.78
CA HIS A 34 -18.94 6.10 -10.74
C HIS A 34 -18.75 7.15 -11.87
N PRO A 35 -18.14 8.33 -11.60
CA PRO A 35 -18.02 9.42 -12.59
C PRO A 35 -17.05 9.10 -13.73
N ALA A 36 -16.09 8.21 -13.54
CA ALA A 36 -15.04 7.86 -14.51
C ALA A 36 -15.15 6.41 -14.97
N ALA A 37 -14.69 6.12 -16.19
CA ALA A 37 -14.57 4.79 -16.78
C ALA A 37 -13.12 4.58 -17.26
N PRO A 38 -12.24 3.92 -16.48
CA PRO A 38 -10.85 3.73 -16.83
C PRO A 38 -10.68 2.70 -17.95
N GLN A 39 -9.75 2.99 -18.87
CA GLN A 39 -9.34 2.11 -19.94
C GLN A 39 -7.81 2.09 -20.03
N VAL A 40 -7.20 0.92 -19.90
CA VAL A 40 -5.75 0.77 -20.16
C VAL A 40 -5.54 0.86 -21.66
N VAL A 41 -4.83 1.91 -22.12
CA VAL A 41 -4.59 2.19 -23.53
C VAL A 41 -3.13 2.04 -23.95
N ALA A 42 -2.21 2.09 -22.99
CA ALA A 42 -0.77 2.00 -23.23
C ALA A 42 -0.07 1.21 -22.14
N VAL A 43 0.96 0.47 -22.51
CA VAL A 43 1.78 -0.36 -21.61
C VAL A 43 3.26 -0.18 -21.95
N ALA A 44 4.07 0.09 -20.93
CA ALA A 44 5.52 0.13 -21.03
C ALA A 44 6.17 -0.89 -20.07
N ASP A 45 7.08 -1.70 -20.60
CA ASP A 45 7.91 -2.66 -19.82
C ASP A 45 9.07 -3.12 -20.71
N PRO A 46 10.32 -3.22 -20.23
CA PRO A 46 11.43 -3.69 -21.04
C PRO A 46 11.28 -5.16 -21.48
N SER A 47 10.50 -5.97 -20.75
CA SER A 47 10.26 -7.38 -21.09
C SER A 47 9.18 -7.57 -22.15
N PRO A 48 9.52 -8.07 -23.36
CA PRO A 48 8.50 -8.39 -24.37
C PRO A 48 7.44 -9.36 -23.86
N ALA A 49 7.85 -10.40 -23.12
CA ALA A 49 6.93 -11.40 -22.56
C ALA A 49 5.93 -10.79 -21.55
N ALA A 50 6.33 -9.76 -20.80
CA ALA A 50 5.43 -9.05 -19.91
C ALA A 50 4.41 -8.22 -20.70
N ARG A 51 4.85 -7.52 -21.76
CA ARG A 51 3.98 -6.74 -22.63
C ARG A 51 2.99 -7.63 -23.40
N ASP A 52 3.43 -8.80 -23.89
CA ASP A 52 2.58 -9.74 -24.65
C ASP A 52 1.33 -10.17 -23.87
N TRP A 53 1.42 -10.22 -22.55
CA TRP A 53 0.23 -10.51 -21.74
C TRP A 53 -0.90 -9.50 -21.99
N PHE A 54 -0.57 -8.24 -22.23
CA PHE A 54 -1.53 -7.15 -22.42
C PHE A 54 -2.20 -7.15 -23.80
N GLN A 55 -1.74 -7.96 -24.77
CA GLN A 55 -2.43 -8.14 -26.07
C GLN A 55 -3.86 -8.68 -25.91
N ARG A 56 -4.17 -9.28 -24.75
CA ARG A 56 -5.52 -9.72 -24.41
C ARG A 56 -6.45 -8.60 -23.92
N VAL A 57 -5.91 -7.43 -23.65
CA VAL A 57 -6.66 -6.24 -23.21
C VAL A 57 -6.99 -5.42 -24.46
N ALA A 58 -8.22 -5.54 -24.92
CA ALA A 58 -8.63 -5.01 -26.24
C ALA A 58 -8.49 -3.48 -26.38
N THR A 59 -8.37 -2.75 -25.28
CA THR A 59 -8.22 -1.28 -25.27
C THR A 59 -6.77 -0.81 -25.37
N VAL A 60 -5.78 -1.72 -25.27
CA VAL A 60 -4.36 -1.36 -25.38
C VAL A 60 -3.97 -1.16 -26.85
N GLU A 61 -3.56 0.06 -27.16
CA GLU A 61 -3.18 0.53 -28.50
C GLU A 61 -1.66 0.67 -28.64
N THR A 62 -0.96 0.98 -27.52
CA THR A 62 0.48 1.29 -27.48
C THR A 62 1.24 0.32 -26.61
N PHE A 63 2.33 -0.24 -27.15
CA PHE A 63 3.29 -1.08 -26.43
C PHE A 63 4.68 -0.46 -26.55
N ALA A 64 5.34 -0.13 -25.45
CA ALA A 64 6.65 0.47 -25.42
C ALA A 64 7.61 -0.36 -24.53
N ASP A 65 8.90 -0.30 -24.80
CA ASP A 65 9.96 -0.91 -23.98
C ASP A 65 10.49 0.04 -22.92
N ASP A 66 10.16 1.32 -23.02
CA ASP A 66 10.50 2.40 -22.10
C ASP A 66 9.27 3.23 -21.74
N TRP A 67 9.30 3.98 -20.65
CA TRP A 67 8.17 4.81 -20.18
C TRP A 67 8.03 6.17 -20.90
N ALA A 68 9.13 6.68 -21.50
CA ALA A 68 9.12 8.03 -22.10
C ALA A 68 7.97 8.23 -23.11
N PRO A 69 7.66 7.29 -24.04
CA PRO A 69 6.53 7.47 -24.95
C PRO A 69 5.18 7.66 -24.24
N LEU A 70 5.00 7.07 -23.04
CA LEU A 70 3.76 7.23 -22.28
C LEU A 70 3.70 8.57 -21.56
N LEU A 71 4.84 9.11 -21.13
CA LEU A 71 4.92 10.45 -20.55
C LEU A 71 4.64 11.54 -21.59
N ASP A 72 5.13 11.36 -22.81
CA ASP A 72 5.00 12.33 -23.91
C ASP A 72 3.62 12.29 -24.60
N ASP A 73 2.83 11.23 -24.40
CA ASP A 73 1.53 11.08 -25.07
C ASP A 73 0.43 11.93 -24.38
N PRO A 74 -0.03 13.03 -24.99
CA PRO A 74 -1.07 13.88 -24.40
C PRO A 74 -2.45 13.21 -24.33
N SER A 75 -2.66 12.08 -24.98
CA SER A 75 -3.92 11.33 -24.95
C SER A 75 -4.06 10.45 -23.71
N ILE A 76 -2.98 10.27 -22.94
CA ILE A 76 -3.00 9.54 -21.68
C ILE A 76 -3.34 10.50 -20.55
N ASP A 77 -4.48 10.27 -19.89
CA ASP A 77 -4.99 11.09 -18.78
C ASP A 77 -4.26 10.84 -17.46
N ALA A 78 -3.92 9.58 -17.17
CA ALA A 78 -3.22 9.22 -15.95
C ALA A 78 -2.38 7.95 -16.13
N LEU A 79 -1.40 7.76 -15.25
CA LEU A 79 -0.47 6.64 -15.26
C LEU A 79 -0.61 5.77 -14.01
N TYR A 80 -0.37 4.48 -14.15
CA TYR A 80 -0.05 3.59 -13.05
C TYR A 80 1.42 3.18 -13.14
N LEU A 81 2.17 3.50 -12.07
CA LEU A 81 3.63 3.37 -12.06
C LEU A 81 4.02 2.23 -11.11
N ALA A 82 4.23 1.02 -11.66
CA ALA A 82 4.40 -0.24 -10.94
C ALA A 82 5.71 -0.95 -11.31
N VAL A 83 6.82 -0.26 -11.14
CA VAL A 83 8.20 -0.71 -11.44
C VAL A 83 8.95 -1.14 -10.17
N PRO A 84 10.16 -1.75 -10.26
CA PRO A 84 11.03 -1.98 -9.10
C PRO A 84 11.40 -0.69 -8.36
N HIS A 85 11.59 -0.78 -7.03
CA HIS A 85 11.68 0.38 -6.12
C HIS A 85 12.78 1.39 -6.48
N HIS A 86 13.95 0.93 -6.95
CA HIS A 86 15.07 1.83 -7.34
C HIS A 86 14.75 2.74 -8.54
N LEU A 87 13.70 2.42 -9.30
CA LEU A 87 13.25 3.23 -10.45
C LEU A 87 12.17 4.25 -10.06
N HIS A 88 11.65 4.19 -8.83
CA HIS A 88 10.55 5.04 -8.41
C HIS A 88 10.89 6.52 -8.46
N GLU A 89 12.07 6.90 -7.97
CA GLU A 89 12.46 8.31 -7.92
C GLU A 89 12.50 8.95 -9.32
N ASP A 90 13.26 8.35 -10.22
CA ASP A 90 13.42 8.88 -11.58
C ASP A 90 12.08 8.94 -12.32
N LEU A 91 11.31 7.85 -12.23
CA LEU A 91 10.02 7.75 -12.92
C LEU A 91 8.96 8.70 -12.35
N TYR A 92 8.88 8.84 -11.03
CA TYR A 92 7.87 9.71 -10.40
C TYR A 92 8.19 11.19 -10.60
N ILE A 93 9.47 11.56 -10.57
CA ILE A 93 9.91 12.91 -10.92
C ILE A 93 9.62 13.21 -12.39
N ALA A 94 10.00 12.31 -13.31
CA ALA A 94 9.72 12.48 -14.73
C ALA A 94 8.20 12.58 -15.02
N GLY A 95 7.39 11.77 -14.34
CA GLY A 95 5.92 11.83 -14.45
C GLY A 95 5.35 13.17 -13.99
N ALA A 96 5.83 13.70 -12.87
CA ALA A 96 5.45 15.01 -12.36
C ALA A 96 5.90 16.15 -13.29
N GLU A 97 7.14 16.11 -13.79
CA GLU A 97 7.69 17.10 -14.73
C GLU A 97 6.94 17.10 -16.08
N ALA A 98 6.46 15.92 -16.51
CA ALA A 98 5.61 15.80 -17.71
C ALA A 98 4.14 16.24 -17.47
N GLY A 99 3.80 16.66 -16.24
CA GLY A 99 2.44 17.09 -15.87
C GLY A 99 1.41 15.95 -15.90
N LYS A 100 1.85 14.70 -15.73
CA LYS A 100 0.96 13.53 -15.72
C LYS A 100 0.37 13.28 -14.34
N ASP A 101 -0.93 13.04 -14.29
CA ASP A 101 -1.56 12.46 -13.11
C ASP A 101 -1.12 11.00 -12.96
N PHE A 102 -0.85 10.54 -11.72
CA PHE A 102 -0.51 9.12 -11.54
C PHE A 102 -0.84 8.57 -10.16
N LEU A 103 -1.10 7.27 -10.13
CA LEU A 103 -1.03 6.47 -8.92
C LEU A 103 0.35 5.80 -8.87
N ALA A 104 1.13 6.17 -7.86
CA ALA A 104 2.45 5.62 -7.57
C ALA A 104 2.33 4.31 -6.80
N GLU A 105 3.15 3.31 -7.11
CA GLU A 105 3.30 2.15 -6.25
C GLU A 105 4.14 2.48 -5.00
N LYS A 106 3.91 1.71 -3.96
CA LYS A 106 4.73 1.73 -2.74
C LYS A 106 6.05 0.94 -2.96
N PRO A 107 7.14 1.29 -2.26
CA PRO A 107 7.33 2.48 -1.44
C PRO A 107 7.37 3.73 -2.29
N PHE A 108 7.06 4.88 -1.68
CA PHE A 108 7.10 6.15 -2.40
C PHE A 108 8.52 6.56 -2.85
N GLY A 109 9.55 6.01 -2.20
CA GLY A 109 10.98 6.09 -2.54
C GLY A 109 11.72 4.96 -1.86
N ILE A 110 13.00 4.77 -2.17
CA ILE A 110 13.84 3.75 -1.52
C ILE A 110 14.36 4.17 -0.14
N ASP A 111 14.28 5.45 0.17
CA ASP A 111 14.65 6.08 1.45
C ASP A 111 13.88 7.38 1.68
N ALA A 112 14.07 8.02 2.83
CA ALA A 112 13.40 9.27 3.18
C ALA A 112 13.85 10.44 2.29
N ALA A 113 15.11 10.47 1.85
CA ALA A 113 15.64 11.53 1.00
C ALA A 113 15.03 11.47 -0.42
N SER A 114 14.94 10.27 -1.02
CA SER A 114 14.27 10.07 -2.31
C SER A 114 12.78 10.42 -2.22
N ALA A 115 12.09 10.02 -1.16
CA ALA A 115 10.69 10.38 -0.94
C ALA A 115 10.49 11.91 -0.86
N GLN A 116 11.42 12.64 -0.23
CA GLN A 116 11.36 14.11 -0.17
C GLN A 116 11.62 14.75 -1.54
N ARG A 117 12.57 14.25 -2.35
CA ARG A 117 12.84 14.76 -3.70
C ARG A 117 11.63 14.55 -4.63
N ILE A 118 11.02 13.37 -4.57
CA ILE A 118 9.78 13.07 -5.31
C ILE A 118 8.67 14.03 -4.88
N ALA A 119 8.46 14.19 -3.57
CA ALA A 119 7.43 15.09 -3.05
C ALA A 119 7.65 16.55 -3.48
N ALA A 120 8.91 17.01 -3.52
CA ALA A 120 9.25 18.35 -3.98
C ALA A 120 8.95 18.55 -5.49
N ALA A 121 9.26 17.56 -6.33
CA ALA A 121 8.95 17.60 -7.76
C ALA A 121 7.43 17.63 -8.01
N ILE A 122 6.67 16.81 -7.28
CA ILE A 122 5.21 16.79 -7.35
C ILE A 122 4.63 18.14 -6.90
N ALA A 123 5.13 18.72 -5.81
CA ALA A 123 4.68 20.02 -5.31
C ALA A 123 4.97 21.18 -6.28
N ALA A 124 5.96 21.03 -7.16
CA ALA A 124 6.31 22.00 -8.20
C ALA A 124 5.52 21.79 -9.51
N SER A 125 4.70 20.77 -9.61
CA SER A 125 3.90 20.41 -10.78
C SER A 125 2.39 20.58 -10.51
N ASP A 126 1.59 20.50 -11.58
CA ASP A 126 0.12 20.46 -11.50
C ASP A 126 -0.42 19.02 -11.46
N SER A 127 0.45 18.01 -11.34
CA SER A 127 0.09 16.60 -11.36
C SER A 127 -0.72 16.19 -10.13
N PHE A 128 -1.81 15.46 -10.35
CA PHE A 128 -2.55 14.81 -9.27
C PHE A 128 -1.91 13.45 -8.94
N VAL A 129 -1.30 13.33 -7.78
CA VAL A 129 -0.56 12.14 -7.38
C VAL A 129 -1.11 11.55 -6.08
N ARG A 130 -1.25 10.21 -6.06
CA ARG A 130 -1.54 9.42 -4.85
C ARG A 130 -0.65 8.18 -4.83
N VAL A 131 -0.61 7.51 -3.68
CA VAL A 131 0.22 6.31 -3.48
C VAL A 131 -0.67 5.10 -3.18
N SER A 132 -0.36 3.96 -3.77
CA SER A 132 -1.18 2.76 -3.65
C SER A 132 -1.10 2.15 -2.24
N SER A 133 -2.26 1.83 -1.67
CA SER A 133 -2.42 1.10 -0.41
C SER A 133 -3.82 0.54 -0.33
N GLU A 134 -4.03 -0.70 -0.75
CA GLU A 134 -5.34 -1.29 -1.03
C GLU A 134 -6.05 -1.90 0.19
N PHE A 135 -5.31 -2.34 1.22
CA PHE A 135 -5.91 -3.05 2.36
C PHE A 135 -6.99 -2.28 3.13
N PRO A 136 -6.90 -0.94 3.31
CA PRO A 136 -7.97 -0.17 3.94
C PRO A 136 -9.31 -0.23 3.21
N PHE A 137 -9.32 -0.65 1.93
CA PHE A 137 -10.54 -0.73 1.12
C PHE A 137 -11.34 -2.04 1.28
N TYR A 138 -10.89 -2.96 2.12
CA TYR A 138 -11.74 -4.06 2.57
C TYR A 138 -12.94 -3.52 3.37
N PRO A 139 -14.16 -4.02 3.16
CA PRO A 139 -15.34 -3.54 3.87
C PRO A 139 -15.20 -3.50 5.40
N GLY A 140 -14.57 -4.54 5.97
CA GLY A 140 -14.28 -4.60 7.40
C GLY A 140 -13.23 -3.58 7.85
N ALA A 141 -12.21 -3.31 7.02
CA ALA A 141 -11.18 -2.30 7.31
C ALA A 141 -11.78 -0.88 7.29
N LEU A 142 -12.59 -0.54 6.29
CA LEU A 142 -13.31 0.74 6.23
C LEU A 142 -14.21 0.95 7.45
N ARG A 143 -14.89 -0.09 7.90
CA ARG A 143 -15.71 -0.03 9.11
C ARG A 143 -14.87 0.09 10.38
N ALA A 144 -13.72 -0.57 10.45
CA ALA A 144 -12.79 -0.43 11.56
C ALA A 144 -12.21 1.00 11.62
N TYR A 145 -11.82 1.56 10.47
CA TYR A 145 -11.42 2.95 10.36
C TYR A 145 -12.53 3.91 10.83
N ALA A 146 -13.74 3.78 10.28
CA ALA A 146 -14.85 4.65 10.64
C ALA A 146 -15.20 4.59 12.13
N TYR A 147 -15.11 3.40 12.75
CA TYR A 147 -15.32 3.24 14.19
C TYR A 147 -14.22 3.95 14.99
N ALA A 148 -12.95 3.78 14.62
CA ALA A 148 -11.85 4.47 15.29
C ALA A 148 -11.94 6.00 15.13
N ALA A 149 -12.33 6.48 13.94
CA ALA A 149 -12.49 7.91 13.65
C ALA A 149 -13.70 8.56 14.34
N SER A 150 -14.68 7.77 14.80
CA SER A 150 -15.92 8.30 15.39
C SER A 150 -15.78 8.84 16.82
N GLY A 151 -14.61 8.69 17.45
CA GLY A 151 -14.40 8.99 18.85
C GLY A 151 -14.90 7.91 19.82
N ALA A 152 -15.48 6.81 19.33
CA ALA A 152 -16.04 5.73 20.15
C ALA A 152 -14.98 4.95 20.97
N LEU A 153 -13.69 5.15 20.69
CA LEU A 153 -12.61 4.58 21.48
C LEU A 153 -12.40 5.32 22.81
N GLY A 154 -12.77 6.61 22.90
CA GLY A 154 -12.36 7.47 24.01
C GLY A 154 -10.85 7.71 23.97
N ASP A 155 -10.19 7.79 25.14
CA ASP A 155 -8.73 7.91 25.23
C ASP A 155 -8.06 6.69 24.61
N ILE A 156 -7.23 6.89 23.61
CA ILE A 156 -6.52 5.81 22.91
C ILE A 156 -5.50 5.17 23.86
N LEU A 157 -5.53 3.86 23.97
CA LEU A 157 -4.58 3.07 24.76
C LEU A 157 -3.47 2.49 23.88
N GLU A 158 -3.88 1.85 22.79
CA GLU A 158 -2.94 1.21 21.87
C GLU A 158 -3.54 1.08 20.47
N VAL A 159 -2.68 1.19 19.47
CA VAL A 159 -3.00 0.90 18.06
C VAL A 159 -2.00 -0.12 17.54
N ARG A 160 -2.47 -1.14 16.82
CA ARG A 160 -1.62 -2.13 16.14
C ARG A 160 -1.99 -2.23 14.68
N SER A 161 -0.98 -2.27 13.83
CA SER A 161 -1.16 -2.54 12.42
C SER A 161 -0.08 -3.51 11.94
N GLN A 162 -0.48 -4.56 11.23
CA GLN A 162 0.42 -5.61 10.78
C GLN A 162 0.19 -5.93 9.31
N PHE A 163 1.27 -6.20 8.59
CA PHE A 163 1.21 -6.88 7.31
C PHE A 163 2.27 -7.98 7.24
N ALA A 164 1.81 -9.21 7.05
CA ALA A 164 2.65 -10.39 7.11
C ALA A 164 2.32 -11.40 6.00
N HIS A 165 3.35 -11.97 5.39
CA HIS A 165 3.24 -13.08 4.45
C HIS A 165 4.40 -14.07 4.60
N SER A 166 4.29 -15.23 3.93
CA SER A 166 5.27 -16.31 3.95
C SER A 166 5.94 -16.51 2.59
N SER A 167 5.89 -15.53 1.68
CA SER A 167 6.39 -15.70 0.31
C SER A 167 7.87 -16.06 0.25
N ASP A 168 8.64 -15.68 1.27
CA ASP A 168 10.09 -15.83 1.33
C ASP A 168 10.59 -16.90 2.32
N ILE A 169 9.67 -17.71 2.86
CA ILE A 169 10.03 -18.81 3.78
C ILE A 169 10.86 -19.92 3.09
N ASP A 170 10.62 -20.14 1.81
CA ASP A 170 11.40 -21.11 1.01
C ASP A 170 12.77 -20.53 0.68
N ARG A 171 13.82 -21.09 1.31
CA ARG A 171 15.20 -20.67 1.14
C ARG A 171 15.78 -21.04 -0.24
N THR A 172 15.15 -21.97 -0.96
CA THR A 172 15.62 -22.43 -2.28
C THR A 172 15.18 -21.50 -3.43
N LYS A 173 14.29 -20.53 -3.16
CA LYS A 173 13.92 -19.54 -4.15
C LYS A 173 15.12 -18.73 -4.59
N PRO A 174 15.28 -18.49 -5.91
CA PRO A 174 16.31 -17.61 -6.41
C PRO A 174 16.21 -16.20 -5.81
N ILE A 175 17.37 -15.54 -5.70
CA ILE A 175 17.40 -14.15 -5.26
C ILE A 175 16.60 -13.28 -6.25
N ASN A 176 15.89 -12.28 -5.71
CA ASN A 176 15.20 -11.29 -6.51
C ASN A 176 15.60 -9.88 -6.04
N TRP A 177 15.18 -8.87 -6.78
CA TRP A 177 15.54 -7.48 -6.54
C TRP A 177 15.13 -6.95 -5.14
N LYS A 178 14.10 -7.52 -4.50
CA LYS A 178 13.66 -7.15 -3.14
C LYS A 178 14.62 -7.60 -2.04
N ARG A 179 15.61 -8.42 -2.39
CA ARG A 179 16.61 -8.97 -1.44
C ARG A 179 17.92 -8.20 -1.47
N ARG A 180 17.99 -7.12 -2.23
CA ARG A 180 19.18 -6.28 -2.39
C ARG A 180 18.87 -4.84 -2.02
N VAL A 181 19.70 -4.27 -1.15
CA VAL A 181 19.61 -2.85 -0.74
C VAL A 181 19.69 -1.92 -1.96
N GLU A 182 20.55 -2.23 -2.93
CA GLU A 182 20.70 -1.45 -4.16
C GLU A 182 19.38 -1.23 -4.93
N THR A 183 18.48 -2.20 -4.90
CA THR A 183 17.23 -2.16 -5.68
C THR A 183 15.97 -2.03 -4.84
N CYS A 184 16.03 -2.35 -3.55
CA CYS A 184 14.89 -2.30 -2.62
C CYS A 184 14.99 -1.15 -1.61
N GLY A 185 16.21 -0.60 -1.40
CA GLY A 185 16.52 0.36 -0.36
C GLY A 185 16.83 -0.29 1.00
N GLU A 186 17.52 0.44 1.88
CA GLU A 186 17.84 -0.02 3.25
C GLU A 186 16.61 -0.29 4.11
N ILE A 187 15.50 0.37 3.82
CA ILE A 187 14.23 0.15 4.52
C ILE A 187 13.64 -1.25 4.28
N GLY A 188 14.10 -1.98 3.25
CA GLY A 188 13.80 -3.40 3.03
C GLY A 188 12.31 -3.74 3.10
N VAL A 189 11.95 -4.61 4.06
CA VAL A 189 10.55 -5.02 4.26
C VAL A 189 9.64 -3.85 4.67
N MET A 190 10.15 -2.85 5.35
CA MET A 190 9.37 -1.65 5.71
C MET A 190 8.99 -0.84 4.45
N GLY A 191 9.86 -0.76 3.45
CA GLY A 191 9.52 -0.17 2.15
C GLY A 191 8.45 -0.98 1.41
N ASP A 192 8.62 -2.30 1.32
CA ASP A 192 7.71 -3.18 0.60
C ASP A 192 6.30 -3.27 1.23
N LEU A 193 6.20 -3.27 2.56
CA LEU A 193 4.95 -3.53 3.30
C LEU A 193 4.50 -2.37 4.19
N GLY A 194 5.37 -1.40 4.47
CA GLY A 194 5.18 -0.43 5.55
C GLY A 194 4.07 0.58 5.31
N LEU A 195 3.86 1.06 4.08
CA LEU A 195 2.77 1.99 3.82
C LEU A 195 1.41 1.34 4.12
N HIS A 196 1.27 0.05 3.87
CA HIS A 196 0.03 -0.68 4.19
C HIS A 196 -0.29 -0.68 5.70
N VAL A 197 0.74 -0.76 6.58
CA VAL A 197 0.52 -0.69 8.03
C VAL A 197 0.39 0.74 8.55
N ALA A 198 1.01 1.71 7.88
CA ALA A 198 1.01 3.12 8.27
C ALA A 198 -0.27 3.86 7.85
N HIS A 199 -0.89 3.51 6.72
CA HIS A 199 -1.93 4.31 6.07
C HIS A 199 -3.13 4.61 7.00
N VAL A 200 -3.72 3.58 7.63
CA VAL A 200 -4.88 3.79 8.52
C VAL A 200 -4.51 4.60 9.77
N PRO A 201 -3.45 4.27 10.53
CA PRO A 201 -3.01 5.10 11.66
C PRO A 201 -2.74 6.55 11.28
N LEU A 202 -1.99 6.81 10.19
CA LEU A 202 -1.69 8.18 9.75
C LEU A 202 -2.95 8.93 9.30
N ARG A 203 -3.90 8.25 8.63
CA ARG A 203 -5.18 8.82 8.24
C ARG A 203 -6.06 9.19 9.45
N LEU A 204 -5.89 8.50 10.58
CA LEU A 204 -6.50 8.86 11.87
C LEU A 204 -5.78 10.01 12.58
N GLY A 205 -4.67 10.52 12.03
CA GLY A 205 -3.84 11.55 12.65
C GLY A 205 -2.89 11.01 13.73
N TYR A 206 -2.67 9.70 13.79
CA TYR A 206 -1.80 9.06 14.77
C TYR A 206 -0.36 9.02 14.25
N GLU A 207 0.31 10.17 14.25
CA GLU A 207 1.70 10.28 13.81
C GLU A 207 2.67 9.87 14.93
N PRO A 208 3.62 8.94 14.68
CA PRO A 208 4.63 8.59 15.66
C PRO A 208 5.50 9.78 16.07
N SER A 209 5.61 10.03 17.38
CA SER A 209 6.55 10.99 17.97
C SER A 209 7.92 10.36 18.28
N SER A 210 7.96 9.02 18.42
CA SER A 210 9.19 8.24 18.54
C SER A 210 8.96 6.79 18.13
N VAL A 211 10.03 6.11 17.71
CA VAL A 211 10.02 4.71 17.30
C VAL A 211 11.22 3.96 17.87
N TYR A 212 10.96 2.75 18.39
CA TYR A 212 11.98 1.75 18.70
C TYR A 212 11.78 0.55 17.77
N ALA A 213 12.85 0.12 17.08
CA ALA A 213 12.77 -0.90 16.04
C ALA A 213 13.54 -2.16 16.41
N LEU A 214 12.98 -3.31 16.03
CA LEU A 214 13.64 -4.60 15.93
C LEU A 214 13.57 -5.07 14.48
N LEU A 215 14.71 -5.18 13.82
CA LEU A 215 14.82 -5.53 12.41
C LEU A 215 15.61 -6.84 12.28
N ASP A 216 15.07 -7.82 11.52
CA ASP A 216 15.68 -9.11 11.32
C ASP A 216 15.97 -9.39 9.84
N ASN A 217 17.20 -9.80 9.54
CA ASN A 217 17.56 -10.45 8.29
C ASN A 217 17.65 -11.96 8.52
N VAL A 218 16.56 -12.68 8.24
CA VAL A 218 16.40 -14.12 8.58
C VAL A 218 17.03 -15.03 7.52
N VAL A 219 16.95 -14.64 6.24
CA VAL A 219 17.51 -15.39 5.11
C VAL A 219 18.61 -14.57 4.47
N THR A 220 19.84 -14.82 4.93
CA THR A 220 21.03 -14.04 4.56
C THR A 220 21.63 -14.37 3.20
N THR A 221 21.26 -15.53 2.62
CA THR A 221 21.73 -15.94 1.28
C THR A 221 20.61 -16.60 0.48
N ARG A 222 20.68 -16.52 -0.85
CA ARG A 222 19.79 -17.22 -1.79
C ARG A 222 20.54 -17.61 -3.05
N PRO A 223 20.07 -18.67 -3.76
CA PRO A 223 20.64 -19.04 -5.05
C PRO A 223 20.59 -17.86 -6.04
N GLY A 224 21.73 -17.53 -6.63
CA GLY A 224 21.86 -16.60 -7.74
C GLY A 224 21.47 -17.24 -9.09
N PRO A 225 21.58 -16.48 -10.21
CA PRO A 225 21.25 -16.98 -11.55
C PRO A 225 22.11 -18.17 -12.01
N ASP A 226 23.31 -18.29 -11.51
CA ASP A 226 24.27 -19.38 -11.77
C ASP A 226 24.17 -20.53 -10.77
N GLY A 227 23.25 -20.44 -9.79
CA GLY A 227 23.05 -21.40 -8.72
C GLY A 227 24.01 -21.24 -7.53
N ALA A 228 24.97 -20.33 -7.58
CA ALA A 228 25.80 -19.99 -6.42
C ALA A 228 24.99 -19.14 -5.41
N ASP A 229 25.32 -19.29 -4.13
CA ASP A 229 24.70 -18.46 -3.09
C ASP A 229 25.13 -17.01 -3.22
N VAL A 230 24.15 -16.11 -3.13
CA VAL A 230 24.32 -14.65 -3.17
C VAL A 230 23.73 -14.05 -1.90
N ASP A 231 24.43 -13.07 -1.34
CA ASP A 231 24.02 -12.39 -0.12
C ASP A 231 22.68 -11.63 -0.30
N CYS A 232 21.81 -11.78 0.69
CA CYS A 232 20.60 -11.00 0.88
C CYS A 232 20.87 -9.95 1.97
N ASP A 233 20.90 -8.68 1.62
CA ASP A 233 21.32 -7.60 2.49
C ASP A 233 20.17 -6.68 2.96
N THR A 234 18.91 -7.07 2.67
CA THR A 234 17.72 -6.34 3.12
C THR A 234 17.04 -7.01 4.32
N TRP A 235 16.27 -6.24 5.08
CA TRP A 235 15.48 -6.75 6.19
C TRP A 235 14.31 -7.61 5.73
N ASP A 236 14.08 -8.73 6.44
CA ASP A 236 12.96 -9.64 6.21
C ASP A 236 11.75 -9.33 7.07
N ASN A 237 12.00 -9.00 8.32
CA ASN A 237 10.98 -8.71 9.32
C ASN A 237 11.35 -7.43 10.07
N ALA A 238 10.33 -6.64 10.41
CA ALA A 238 10.47 -5.45 11.22
C ALA A 238 9.30 -5.33 12.22
N LEU A 239 9.63 -5.02 13.47
CA LEU A 239 8.69 -4.62 14.51
C LEU A 239 9.05 -3.21 14.98
N LEU A 240 8.14 -2.27 14.83
CA LEU A 240 8.28 -0.88 15.21
C LEU A 240 7.36 -0.59 16.40
N ALA A 241 7.95 -0.35 17.58
CA ALA A 241 7.24 0.10 18.77
C ALA A 241 7.30 1.63 18.82
N CYS A 242 6.16 2.27 18.55
CA CYS A 242 6.05 3.71 18.43
C CYS A 242 5.32 4.32 19.64
N ARG A 243 5.56 5.62 19.86
CA ARG A 243 4.71 6.48 20.69
C ARG A 243 4.05 7.49 19.75
N ALA A 244 2.78 7.76 20.00
CA ALA A 244 2.03 8.80 19.27
C ALA A 244 1.21 9.62 20.26
N PRO A 245 1.07 10.96 20.03
CA PRO A 245 0.28 11.80 20.92
C PRO A 245 -1.22 11.49 20.78
N GLN A 246 -1.97 11.61 21.89
CA GLN A 246 -3.43 11.66 21.84
C GLN A 246 -3.87 12.82 20.95
N PRO A 247 -5.05 12.74 20.31
CA PRO A 247 -5.58 13.84 19.51
C PRO A 247 -5.71 15.18 20.25
N ASP A 248 -5.90 15.14 21.58
CA ASP A 248 -5.97 16.32 22.45
C ASP A 248 -4.61 16.73 23.05
N GLY A 249 -3.54 15.99 22.75
CA GLY A 249 -2.19 16.25 23.26
C GLY A 249 -1.97 15.93 24.72
N SER A 250 -2.93 15.31 25.43
CA SER A 250 -2.87 15.06 26.88
C SER A 250 -1.76 14.10 27.32
N ARG A 251 -1.47 13.10 26.51
CA ARG A 251 -0.42 12.08 26.72
C ARG A 251 -0.11 11.34 25.44
N ASP A 252 0.97 10.58 25.43
CA ASP A 252 1.25 9.62 24.34
C ASP A 252 0.59 8.27 24.61
N PHE A 253 0.23 7.58 23.53
CA PHE A 253 -0.19 6.17 23.55
C PHE A 253 0.79 5.27 22.77
N SER A 254 0.67 3.96 22.97
CA SER A 254 1.51 2.97 22.29
C SER A 254 0.96 2.63 20.92
N MET A 255 1.86 2.53 19.93
CA MET A 255 1.50 2.07 18.60
C MET A 255 2.53 1.05 18.10
N LEU A 256 2.06 -0.04 17.49
CA LEU A 256 2.90 -1.12 16.96
C LEU A 256 2.65 -1.26 15.46
N TRP A 257 3.71 -1.11 14.66
CA TRP A 257 3.71 -1.45 13.24
C TRP A 257 4.58 -2.66 12.99
N GLU A 258 4.03 -3.66 12.31
CA GLU A 258 4.72 -4.92 12.09
C GLU A 258 4.66 -5.30 10.61
N THR A 259 5.83 -5.47 9.98
CA THR A 259 5.96 -5.90 8.60
C THR A 259 6.82 -7.15 8.52
N ARG A 260 6.31 -8.23 7.91
CA ARG A 260 7.00 -9.51 7.82
C ARG A 260 6.83 -10.14 6.46
N ARG A 261 7.91 -10.46 5.77
CA ARG A 261 7.89 -11.31 4.56
C ARG A 261 8.23 -12.78 4.85
N ILE A 262 8.72 -13.07 6.07
CA ILE A 262 8.94 -14.43 6.58
C ILE A 262 8.12 -14.60 7.86
N ALA A 263 6.85 -14.99 7.67
CA ALA A 263 5.89 -15.21 8.75
C ALA A 263 5.15 -16.54 8.53
N PRO A 264 5.64 -17.67 9.08
CA PRO A 264 5.02 -18.98 8.89
C PRO A 264 3.53 -18.96 9.23
N GLY A 265 2.70 -19.52 8.33
CA GLY A 265 1.23 -19.57 8.48
C GLY A 265 0.49 -18.28 8.12
N GLN A 266 1.20 -17.23 7.66
CA GLN A 266 0.59 -16.00 7.15
C GLN A 266 0.63 -15.99 5.62
N MET A 267 -0.53 -15.75 5.01
CA MET A 267 -0.71 -15.72 3.55
C MET A 267 -1.08 -14.31 3.12
N ASN A 268 -0.22 -13.33 3.11
CA ASN A 268 -0.56 -11.96 2.74
C ASN A 268 -1.64 -11.33 3.68
N SER A 269 -1.43 -11.48 4.99
CA SER A 269 -2.40 -11.09 6.00
C SER A 269 -2.12 -9.67 6.50
N TRP A 270 -3.14 -8.81 6.37
CA TRP A 270 -3.14 -7.47 6.93
C TRP A 270 -4.13 -7.37 8.09
N SER A 271 -3.78 -6.62 9.14
CA SER A 271 -4.68 -6.35 10.26
C SER A 271 -4.51 -4.93 10.80
N PHE A 272 -5.60 -4.42 11.35
CA PHE A 272 -5.66 -3.17 12.09
C PHE A 272 -6.46 -3.37 13.37
N GLU A 273 -5.92 -2.92 14.50
CA GLU A 273 -6.53 -2.97 15.81
C GLU A 273 -6.33 -1.64 16.53
N ALA A 274 -7.35 -1.14 17.21
CA ALA A 274 -7.29 0.05 18.03
C ALA A 274 -8.12 -0.14 19.30
N TRP A 275 -7.54 0.19 20.44
CA TRP A 275 -8.19 0.11 21.74
C TRP A 275 -8.11 1.44 22.48
N GLY A 276 -9.22 1.80 23.09
CA GLY A 276 -9.33 2.95 23.96
C GLY A 276 -10.09 2.62 25.25
N MET A 277 -10.28 3.63 26.09
CA MET A 277 -10.95 3.45 27.39
C MET A 277 -12.43 3.10 27.25
N ASP A 278 -13.09 3.53 26.15
CA ASP A 278 -14.53 3.38 25.96
C ASP A 278 -14.89 2.33 24.91
N GLY A 279 -13.96 1.94 24.05
CA GLY A 279 -14.22 1.00 22.98
C GLY A 279 -12.97 0.39 22.38
N GLY A 280 -13.19 -0.55 21.46
CA GLY A 280 -12.10 -1.17 20.69
C GLY A 280 -12.61 -1.73 19.37
N VAL A 281 -11.71 -1.86 18.41
CA VAL A 281 -12.01 -2.46 17.12
C VAL A 281 -10.80 -3.27 16.63
N ARG A 282 -11.07 -4.38 15.97
CA ARG A 282 -10.05 -5.14 15.26
C ARG A 282 -10.61 -5.77 13.98
N PHE A 283 -9.78 -5.73 12.96
CA PHE A 283 -10.04 -6.34 11.65
C PHE A 283 -8.81 -7.06 11.16
N SER A 284 -9.00 -8.15 10.43
CA SER A 284 -7.92 -8.86 9.75
C SER A 284 -8.41 -9.44 8.42
N THR A 285 -7.60 -9.35 7.38
CA THR A 285 -7.85 -10.04 6.09
C THR A 285 -7.82 -11.56 6.20
N ARG A 286 -7.38 -12.12 7.32
CA ARG A 286 -7.50 -13.57 7.60
C ARG A 286 -8.95 -14.01 7.82
N THR A 287 -9.79 -13.07 8.26
CA THR A 287 -11.23 -13.23 8.38
C THR A 287 -11.92 -12.06 7.67
N PRO A 288 -11.77 -11.96 6.32
CA PRO A 288 -12.11 -10.75 5.57
C PRO A 288 -13.60 -10.41 5.59
N THR A 289 -14.43 -11.38 6.00
CA THR A 289 -15.88 -11.24 6.12
C THR A 289 -16.34 -10.79 7.50
N THR A 290 -15.42 -10.61 8.48
CA THR A 290 -15.76 -10.21 9.85
C THR A 290 -14.85 -9.13 10.37
N LEU A 291 -15.36 -8.31 11.27
CA LEU A 291 -14.59 -7.48 12.18
C LEU A 291 -15.13 -7.64 13.59
N GLN A 292 -14.36 -7.26 14.59
CA GLN A 292 -14.81 -7.33 15.98
C GLN A 292 -14.77 -5.94 16.62
N ARG A 293 -15.81 -5.65 17.42
CA ARG A 293 -15.91 -4.43 18.22
C ARG A 293 -16.00 -4.77 19.69
N PHE A 294 -15.26 -4.04 20.49
CA PHE A 294 -15.34 -4.11 21.94
C PHE A 294 -16.28 -3.02 22.46
N THR A 295 -17.17 -3.41 23.36
CA THR A 295 -18.03 -2.50 24.12
C THR A 295 -18.16 -2.97 25.57
N ARG A 296 -18.57 -2.06 26.46
CA ARG A 296 -18.95 -2.39 27.82
C ARG A 296 -20.47 -2.29 27.93
N ARG A 297 -21.13 -3.37 28.36
CA ARG A 297 -22.57 -3.41 28.62
C ARG A 297 -22.82 -4.03 29.99
N ASP A 298 -23.61 -3.37 30.84
CA ASP A 298 -24.04 -3.88 32.12
C ASP A 298 -22.88 -4.41 33.03
N GLY A 299 -21.69 -3.79 32.91
CA GLY A 299 -20.50 -4.19 33.61
C GLY A 299 -19.65 -5.27 32.93
N GLU A 300 -20.15 -5.88 31.87
CA GLU A 300 -19.46 -6.89 31.09
C GLU A 300 -18.60 -6.28 29.96
N GLN A 301 -17.49 -6.97 29.62
CA GLN A 301 -16.63 -6.66 28.49
C GLN A 301 -17.03 -7.57 27.32
N VAL A 302 -17.64 -7.00 26.29
CA VAL A 302 -18.21 -7.76 25.18
C VAL A 302 -17.46 -7.48 23.89
N TRP A 303 -16.96 -8.53 23.24
CA TRP A 303 -16.52 -8.48 21.85
C TRP A 303 -17.65 -8.98 20.96
N GLU A 304 -18.15 -8.09 20.10
CA GLU A 304 -19.15 -8.43 19.09
C GLU A 304 -18.45 -8.73 17.77
N GLU A 305 -18.72 -9.89 17.18
CA GLU A 305 -18.33 -10.18 15.81
C GLU A 305 -19.35 -9.59 14.85
N VAL A 306 -18.87 -8.80 13.91
CA VAL A 306 -19.69 -8.15 12.88
C VAL A 306 -19.26 -8.69 11.53
N GLN A 307 -20.20 -9.21 10.74
CA GLN A 307 -19.96 -9.68 9.38
C GLN A 307 -20.29 -8.57 8.38
N PRO A 308 -19.31 -7.90 7.78
CA PRO A 308 -19.57 -6.87 6.76
C PRO A 308 -20.00 -7.43 5.40
N GLY A 309 -19.82 -8.72 5.16
CA GLY A 309 -20.29 -9.45 3.98
C GLY A 309 -19.51 -9.17 2.69
N ASN A 310 -18.94 -10.21 2.06
CA ASN A 310 -18.80 -10.36 0.59
C ASN A 310 -18.20 -11.71 0.23
N VAL A 311 -18.70 -12.34 -0.82
CA VAL A 311 -18.23 -13.64 -1.31
C VAL A 311 -17.86 -13.47 -2.79
N SER A 312 -16.63 -13.82 -3.18
CA SER A 312 -16.22 -13.94 -4.58
C SER A 312 -16.13 -15.42 -4.98
N ALA A 313 -16.76 -15.79 -6.10
CA ALA A 313 -16.83 -17.17 -6.58
C ALA A 313 -15.96 -17.44 -7.82
N TRP A 314 -15.11 -16.52 -8.27
CA TRP A 314 -14.36 -16.67 -9.53
C TRP A 314 -12.84 -16.57 -9.33
N PRO A 315 -12.02 -17.43 -10.00
CA PRO A 315 -10.56 -17.35 -9.93
C PRO A 315 -10.04 -16.03 -10.49
N VAL A 316 -9.10 -15.41 -9.77
CA VAL A 316 -8.40 -14.17 -10.18
C VAL A 316 -7.00 -14.48 -10.70
N ILE A 317 -6.42 -13.54 -11.48
CA ILE A 317 -5.07 -13.72 -12.06
C ILE A 317 -3.96 -13.80 -11.00
N SER A 318 -4.17 -13.25 -9.81
CA SER A 318 -3.28 -13.35 -8.67
C SER A 318 -3.22 -14.75 -8.03
N GLY A 319 -4.17 -15.64 -8.38
CA GLY A 319 -4.20 -17.01 -7.86
C GLY A 319 -4.22 -17.05 -6.34
N GLY A 320 -3.36 -17.88 -5.75
CA GLY A 320 -3.24 -18.04 -4.30
C GLY A 320 -2.32 -17.05 -3.59
N ILE A 321 -1.78 -16.05 -4.28
CA ILE A 321 -0.88 -15.03 -3.67
C ILE A 321 -1.67 -14.06 -2.81
N PHE A 322 -2.85 -13.67 -3.27
CA PHE A 322 -3.71 -12.72 -2.59
C PHE A 322 -4.87 -13.41 -1.90
N GLU A 323 -5.23 -12.90 -0.74
CA GLU A 323 -6.41 -13.35 -0.01
C GLU A 323 -7.69 -12.93 -0.72
N PHE A 324 -8.79 -13.60 -0.32
CA PHE A 324 -10.14 -13.27 -0.75
C PHE A 324 -10.46 -11.79 -0.50
N GLY A 325 -10.95 -11.09 -1.53
CA GLY A 325 -11.29 -9.67 -1.46
C GLY A 325 -10.17 -8.71 -1.87
N PHE A 326 -8.93 -9.17 -2.14
CA PHE A 326 -7.84 -8.29 -2.58
C PHE A 326 -8.19 -7.53 -3.87
N SER A 327 -8.68 -8.23 -4.90
CA SER A 327 -9.09 -7.59 -6.15
C SER A 327 -10.25 -6.60 -5.99
N ASP A 328 -11.12 -6.85 -4.99
CA ASP A 328 -12.20 -5.91 -4.65
C ASP A 328 -11.67 -4.68 -3.92
N ALA A 329 -10.72 -4.85 -3.01
CA ALA A 329 -10.04 -3.74 -2.33
C ALA A 329 -9.26 -2.87 -3.35
N LEU A 330 -8.56 -3.50 -4.29
CA LEU A 330 -7.86 -2.79 -5.37
C LEU A 330 -8.83 -2.00 -6.25
N LEU A 331 -9.99 -2.59 -6.60
CA LEU A 331 -11.05 -1.88 -7.32
C LEU A 331 -11.53 -0.63 -6.55
N GLN A 332 -11.79 -0.75 -5.24
CA GLN A 332 -12.24 0.35 -4.40
C GLN A 332 -11.17 1.44 -4.23
N MET A 333 -9.89 1.06 -4.12
CA MET A 333 -8.77 2.01 -4.09
C MET A 333 -8.72 2.85 -5.36
N TRP A 334 -8.82 2.22 -6.53
CA TRP A 334 -8.86 2.92 -7.81
C TRP A 334 -10.10 3.81 -7.99
N ALA A 335 -11.27 3.31 -7.54
CA ALA A 335 -12.48 4.12 -7.53
C ALA A 335 -12.32 5.39 -6.68
N SER A 336 -11.70 5.24 -5.51
CA SER A 336 -11.41 6.35 -4.61
C SER A 336 -10.42 7.35 -5.21
N TYR A 337 -9.32 6.85 -5.82
CA TYR A 337 -8.36 7.72 -6.52
C TYR A 337 -9.01 8.54 -7.63
N LEU A 338 -9.76 7.90 -8.52
CA LEU A 338 -10.41 8.59 -9.64
C LEU A 338 -11.51 9.54 -9.17
N ALA A 339 -12.27 9.17 -8.13
CA ALA A 339 -13.26 10.07 -7.54
C ALA A 339 -12.60 11.30 -6.90
N ASP A 340 -11.47 11.14 -6.22
CA ASP A 340 -10.68 12.26 -5.64
C ASP A 340 -10.14 13.17 -6.75
N ARG A 341 -9.57 12.59 -7.81
CA ARG A 341 -9.10 13.30 -8.99
C ARG A 341 -10.19 14.17 -9.66
N GLU A 342 -11.41 13.67 -9.71
CA GLU A 342 -12.57 14.39 -10.29
C GLU A 342 -13.28 15.32 -9.28
N GLY A 343 -12.75 15.48 -8.07
CA GLY A 343 -13.37 16.28 -6.99
C GLY A 343 -14.69 15.72 -6.46
N ALA A 344 -14.96 14.43 -6.68
CA ALA A 344 -16.20 13.73 -6.36
C ALA A 344 -16.05 12.76 -5.15
N LEU A 345 -14.90 12.75 -4.47
CA LEU A 345 -14.66 11.85 -3.34
C LEU A 345 -15.59 12.13 -2.15
N GLY A 346 -15.82 13.42 -1.83
CA GLY A 346 -16.59 13.84 -0.66
C GLY A 346 -15.95 13.33 0.64
N ASP A 347 -16.77 12.87 1.57
CA ASP A 347 -16.32 12.35 2.88
C ASP A 347 -15.87 10.89 2.85
N ARG A 348 -15.68 10.29 1.67
CA ARG A 348 -15.23 8.89 1.55
C ARG A 348 -13.74 8.77 1.84
N PHE A 349 -13.34 7.58 2.25
CA PHE A 349 -11.92 7.28 2.46
C PHE A 349 -11.13 7.38 1.14
N GLY A 350 -10.08 8.19 1.13
CA GLY A 350 -9.23 8.43 -0.04
C GLY A 350 -7.97 7.57 -0.04
N THR A 351 -7.30 7.53 -1.20
CA THR A 351 -5.96 6.93 -1.33
C THR A 351 -4.93 7.70 -0.50
N ALA A 352 -3.82 7.06 -0.16
CA ALA A 352 -2.77 7.70 0.63
C ALA A 352 -2.24 8.96 -0.09
N THR A 353 -2.13 10.04 0.66
CA THR A 353 -1.57 11.29 0.17
C THR A 353 -0.05 11.22 0.14
N VAL A 354 0.58 12.10 -0.62
CA VAL A 354 2.04 12.28 -0.62
C VAL A 354 2.55 12.60 0.79
N ALA A 355 1.82 13.44 1.55
CA ALA A 355 2.18 13.78 2.92
C ALA A 355 2.22 12.56 3.85
N GLU A 356 1.22 11.68 3.77
CA GLU A 356 1.18 10.43 4.54
C GLU A 356 2.33 9.50 4.14
N ALA A 357 2.65 9.39 2.85
CA ALA A 357 3.77 8.57 2.37
C ALA A 357 5.13 9.12 2.86
N VAL A 358 5.35 10.42 2.80
CA VAL A 358 6.57 11.07 3.33
C VAL A 358 6.68 10.88 4.83
N THR A 359 5.58 11.01 5.58
CA THR A 359 5.57 10.77 7.02
C THR A 359 5.95 9.32 7.34
N ALA A 360 5.41 8.35 6.59
CA ALA A 360 5.78 6.94 6.74
C ALA A 360 7.29 6.72 6.54
N HIS A 361 7.90 7.34 5.51
CA HIS A 361 9.35 7.25 5.27
C HIS A 361 10.19 7.86 6.40
N ARG A 362 9.77 8.98 6.99
CA ARG A 362 10.46 9.53 8.18
C ARG A 362 10.46 8.54 9.35
N VAL A 363 9.35 7.85 9.58
CA VAL A 363 9.27 6.80 10.61
C VAL A 363 10.21 5.63 10.30
N PHE A 364 10.27 5.20 9.03
CA PHE A 364 11.14 4.09 8.62
C PHE A 364 12.63 4.44 8.77
N ASP A 365 13.01 5.67 8.43
CA ASP A 365 14.38 6.16 8.64
C ASP A 365 14.72 6.25 10.13
N ALA A 366 13.82 6.75 10.99
CA ALA A 366 13.99 6.70 12.45
C ALA A 366 14.08 5.28 12.99
N ALA A 367 13.37 4.32 12.39
CA ALA A 367 13.46 2.91 12.75
C ALA A 367 14.84 2.31 12.44
N LEU A 368 15.44 2.66 11.30
CA LEU A 368 16.81 2.24 10.98
C LEU A 368 17.82 2.79 12.00
N ARG A 369 17.72 4.08 12.35
CA ARG A 369 18.56 4.67 13.41
C ARG A 369 18.35 4.00 14.76
N SER A 370 17.10 3.72 15.15
CA SER A 370 16.76 3.03 16.39
C SER A 370 17.36 1.63 16.46
N ASN A 371 17.33 0.89 15.34
CA ASN A 371 17.93 -0.45 15.27
C ASN A 371 19.46 -0.42 15.49
N VAL A 372 20.13 0.63 15.03
CA VAL A 372 21.58 0.81 15.22
C VAL A 372 21.90 1.30 16.64
N SER A 373 21.16 2.30 17.16
CA SER A 373 21.43 2.92 18.45
C SER A 373 20.96 2.08 19.65
N GLY A 374 20.02 1.14 19.44
CA GLY A 374 19.34 0.40 20.51
C GLY A 374 18.48 1.30 21.41
N SER A 375 18.09 2.49 20.91
CA SER A 375 17.28 3.47 21.65
C SER A 375 16.12 3.99 20.80
N ALA A 376 15.13 4.62 21.46
CA ALA A 376 14.02 5.24 20.73
C ALA A 376 14.51 6.49 19.97
N GLU A 377 14.10 6.59 18.71
CA GLU A 377 14.43 7.68 17.79
C GLU A 377 13.19 8.48 17.37
N ARG A 378 13.37 9.73 17.02
CA ARG A 378 12.28 10.58 16.51
C ARG A 378 12.26 10.53 14.97
N PRO A 379 11.07 10.43 14.37
CA PRO A 379 10.87 10.55 12.92
C PRO A 379 11.29 11.88 12.31
#